data_5a51a1a0d949a733a5ecd99a005eb8c2
#
_entry.id   5a51a1a0d949a733a5ecd99a005eb8c2
#
_cell.length_a   1.000
_cell.length_b   1.000
_cell.length_c   1.000
_cell.angle_alpha   90.00
_cell.angle_beta   90.00
_cell.angle_gamma   90.00
#
_symmetry.space_group_name_H-M   'P 1'
#
loop_
_entity.id
_entity.type
_entity.pdbx_description
1 polymer ?
#
loop_
_entity_poly.entity_id
_entity_poly.type
_entity_poly.pdbx_seq_one_letter_code
_entity_poly.pdbx_strand_id
1 'polypeptide(L)'
;MKAIIVGAGLAGCAAAWALEKHGYDCVLIEASEKAGGRMRCTTIGEHNVDVGFHVLHTAYPSLHRWLDIERLQLKPMDAATDLIAPSTGTIKTIGDPLRAPSTLFPTIFSAGIWNALRMLRWRLKTRKHDLEAAMDASSLPLDTYFDSMRFSKSFQSSFLQPLFAGIT
;
A
#
# COMPACT_ATOMS: atom_id res chain seq x y z
N MET A 1 -30.48 11.84 -17.12
CA MET A 1 -30.89 11.24 -15.83
C MET A 1 -30.01 11.84 -14.74
N LYS A 2 -30.54 11.96 -13.50
CA LYS A 2 -29.75 12.52 -12.39
C LYS A 2 -29.21 11.38 -11.49
N ALA A 3 -27.97 11.50 -11.01
CA ALA A 3 -27.36 10.60 -10.04
C ALA A 3 -26.84 11.40 -8.84
N ILE A 4 -27.07 10.88 -7.65
CA ILE A 4 -26.53 11.45 -6.41
C ILE A 4 -25.47 10.48 -5.88
N ILE A 5 -24.27 10.99 -5.62
CA ILE A 5 -23.12 10.21 -5.13
C ILE A 5 -22.74 10.75 -3.76
N VAL A 6 -22.73 9.90 -2.77
CA VAL A 6 -22.38 10.25 -1.39
C VAL A 6 -20.90 9.95 -1.14
N GLY A 7 -20.13 11.00 -0.82
CA GLY A 7 -18.68 10.97 -0.63
C GLY A 7 -17.91 11.37 -1.89
N ALA A 8 -17.11 12.45 -1.78
CA ALA A 8 -16.24 12.95 -2.84
C ALA A 8 -14.78 12.50 -2.64
N GLY A 9 -14.56 11.30 -2.16
CA GLY A 9 -13.27 10.62 -2.20
C GLY A 9 -12.97 10.06 -3.59
N LEU A 10 -11.83 9.37 -3.78
CA LEU A 10 -11.40 8.82 -5.06
C LEU A 10 -12.48 7.95 -5.73
N ALA A 11 -13.13 7.08 -4.96
CA ALA A 11 -14.19 6.19 -5.47
C ALA A 11 -15.42 6.97 -5.95
N GLY A 12 -15.86 7.97 -5.17
CA GLY A 12 -17.01 8.81 -5.57
C GLY A 12 -16.72 9.65 -6.80
N CYS A 13 -15.52 10.22 -6.90
CA CYS A 13 -15.09 10.95 -8.09
C CYS A 13 -15.01 10.03 -9.34
N ALA A 14 -14.48 8.81 -9.18
CA ALA A 14 -14.45 7.84 -10.27
C ALA A 14 -15.85 7.40 -10.71
N ALA A 15 -16.77 7.21 -9.76
CA ALA A 15 -18.17 6.90 -10.06
C ALA A 15 -18.87 8.03 -10.80
N ALA A 16 -18.68 9.28 -10.35
CA ALA A 16 -19.23 10.46 -11.03
C ALA A 16 -18.74 10.52 -12.48
N TRP A 17 -17.43 10.44 -12.67
CA TRP A 17 -16.84 10.50 -13.99
C TRP A 17 -17.33 9.36 -14.92
N ALA A 18 -17.51 8.16 -14.39
CA ALA A 18 -18.05 7.04 -15.15
C ALA A 18 -19.51 7.30 -15.55
N LEU A 19 -20.33 7.81 -14.63
CA LEU A 19 -21.75 8.09 -14.89
C LEU A 19 -21.94 9.27 -15.88
N GLU A 20 -21.15 10.32 -15.76
CA GLU A 20 -21.17 11.45 -16.70
C GLU A 20 -20.90 11.02 -18.15
N LYS A 21 -19.97 10.07 -18.36
CA LYS A 21 -19.72 9.48 -19.68
C LYS A 21 -20.93 8.73 -20.25
N HIS A 22 -21.87 8.33 -19.40
CA HIS A 22 -23.11 7.69 -19.80
C HIS A 22 -24.30 8.64 -19.80
N GLY A 23 -24.07 9.96 -19.75
CA GLY A 23 -25.08 10.98 -19.87
C GLY A 23 -25.88 11.27 -18.60
N TYR A 24 -25.35 10.90 -17.43
CA TYR A 24 -25.94 11.27 -16.15
C TYR A 24 -25.47 12.66 -15.72
N ASP A 25 -26.37 13.42 -15.14
CA ASP A 25 -26.10 14.68 -14.43
C ASP A 25 -25.79 14.31 -12.97
N CYS A 26 -24.53 14.42 -12.56
CA CYS A 26 -24.05 13.91 -11.27
C CYS A 26 -23.94 15.02 -10.21
N VAL A 27 -24.45 14.73 -9.02
CA VAL A 27 -24.27 15.57 -7.83
C VAL A 27 -23.50 14.77 -6.78
N LEU A 28 -22.32 15.28 -6.36
CA LEU A 28 -21.56 14.72 -5.27
C LEU A 28 -21.89 15.44 -3.96
N ILE A 29 -22.20 14.66 -2.93
CA ILE A 29 -22.45 15.15 -1.57
C ILE A 29 -21.25 14.72 -0.71
N GLU A 30 -20.54 15.70 -0.15
CA GLU A 30 -19.36 15.49 0.69
C GLU A 30 -19.62 16.06 2.09
N ALA A 31 -19.25 15.30 3.13
CA ALA A 31 -19.43 15.70 4.51
C ALA A 31 -18.39 16.71 4.99
N SER A 32 -17.20 16.71 4.38
CA SER A 32 -16.14 17.65 4.72
C SER A 32 -16.15 18.87 3.78
N GLU A 33 -15.45 19.93 4.20
CA GLU A 33 -15.37 21.17 3.42
C GLU A 33 -14.68 21.02 2.04
N LYS A 34 -13.91 19.96 1.86
CA LYS A 34 -13.11 19.72 0.65
C LYS A 34 -13.27 18.29 0.16
N ALA A 35 -13.37 18.15 -1.16
CA ALA A 35 -13.27 16.84 -1.80
C ALA A 35 -11.89 16.20 -1.65
N GLY A 36 -11.80 14.89 -1.90
CA GLY A 36 -10.56 14.13 -1.91
C GLY A 36 -10.51 13.01 -0.86
N GLY A 37 -11.31 13.10 0.22
CA GLY A 37 -11.33 12.09 1.28
C GLY A 37 -9.94 11.84 1.87
N ARG A 38 -9.47 10.60 1.87
CA ARG A 38 -8.13 10.20 2.37
C ARG A 38 -6.98 10.67 1.47
N MET A 39 -7.25 11.01 0.22
CA MET A 39 -6.26 11.57 -0.72
C MET A 39 -6.10 13.09 -0.58
N ARG A 40 -6.71 13.67 0.42
CA ARG A 40 -6.66 15.11 0.68
C ARG A 40 -5.36 15.49 1.38
N CYS A 41 -4.80 16.63 0.98
CA CYS A 41 -3.72 17.29 1.71
C CYS A 41 -4.28 18.42 2.58
N THR A 42 -3.60 18.71 3.66
CA THR A 42 -3.82 19.90 4.51
C THR A 42 -2.53 20.68 4.62
N THR A 43 -2.62 21.97 4.92
CA THR A 43 -1.44 22.81 5.12
C THR A 43 -1.24 23.02 6.62
N ILE A 44 -0.04 22.73 7.11
CA ILE A 44 0.40 22.98 8.48
C ILE A 44 1.62 23.87 8.41
N GLY A 45 1.47 25.16 8.79
CA GLY A 45 2.50 26.17 8.56
C GLY A 45 2.78 26.35 7.06
N GLU A 46 4.02 26.18 6.62
CA GLU A 46 4.43 26.27 5.22
C GLU A 46 4.45 24.89 4.50
N HIS A 47 4.07 23.83 5.18
CA HIS A 47 4.13 22.47 4.64
C HIS A 47 2.77 21.92 4.24
N ASN A 48 2.70 21.30 3.07
CA ASN A 48 1.58 20.47 2.70
C ASN A 48 1.75 19.06 3.28
N VAL A 49 0.76 18.62 4.06
CA VAL A 49 0.76 17.33 4.75
C VAL A 49 -0.42 16.51 4.26
N ASP A 50 -0.15 15.27 3.90
CA ASP A 50 -1.19 14.35 3.48
C ASP A 50 -2.04 13.90 4.67
N VAL A 51 -3.36 13.91 4.50
CA VAL A 51 -4.32 13.48 5.54
C VAL A 51 -4.30 11.96 5.72
N GLY A 52 -3.98 11.24 4.67
CA GLY A 52 -3.88 9.79 4.66
C GLY A 52 -2.54 9.30 4.14
N PHE A 53 -2.34 8.00 4.17
CA PHE A 53 -1.16 7.35 3.62
C PHE A 53 -1.23 7.37 2.08
N HIS A 54 -0.31 8.07 1.44
CA HIS A 54 -0.31 8.29 -0.01
C HIS A 54 0.77 7.45 -0.70
N VAL A 55 0.57 6.14 -0.74
CA VAL A 55 1.39 5.26 -1.59
C VAL A 55 0.52 4.67 -2.69
N LEU A 56 0.94 4.90 -3.94
CA LEU A 56 0.27 4.38 -5.11
C LEU A 56 1.03 3.17 -5.66
N HIS A 57 0.38 2.01 -5.64
CA HIS A 57 0.91 0.83 -6.30
C HIS A 57 0.62 0.88 -7.80
N THR A 58 1.59 1.29 -8.60
CA THR A 58 1.43 1.48 -10.05
C THR A 58 1.14 0.18 -10.83
N ALA A 59 1.26 -0.98 -10.18
CA ALA A 59 0.93 -2.27 -10.77
C ALA A 59 -0.57 -2.61 -10.82
N TYR A 60 -1.45 -1.79 -10.19
CA TYR A 60 -2.88 -2.03 -10.30
C TYR A 60 -3.39 -1.79 -11.73
N PRO A 61 -4.00 -2.80 -12.39
CA PRO A 61 -4.42 -2.70 -13.80
C PRO A 61 -5.44 -1.59 -14.04
N SER A 62 -6.29 -1.31 -13.06
CA SER A 62 -7.35 -0.29 -13.17
C SER A 62 -6.84 1.15 -13.07
N LEU A 63 -5.61 1.40 -12.61
CA LEU A 63 -5.10 2.76 -12.43
C LEU A 63 -5.10 3.57 -13.72
N HIS A 64 -4.59 3.00 -14.80
CA HIS A 64 -4.48 3.66 -16.10
C HIS A 64 -5.85 3.99 -16.72
N ARG A 65 -6.92 3.36 -16.23
CA ARG A 65 -8.28 3.68 -16.67
C ARG A 65 -8.82 4.95 -16.01
N TRP A 66 -8.40 5.23 -14.77
CA TRP A 66 -9.01 6.25 -13.92
C TRP A 66 -8.08 7.43 -13.63
N LEU A 67 -6.77 7.24 -13.75
CA LEU A 67 -5.78 8.24 -13.41
C LEU A 67 -4.80 8.45 -14.58
N ASP A 68 -4.48 9.70 -14.84
CA ASP A 68 -3.36 10.08 -15.68
C ASP A 68 -2.09 10.03 -14.84
N ILE A 69 -1.40 8.89 -14.91
CA ILE A 69 -0.22 8.58 -14.08
C ILE A 69 0.93 9.56 -14.35
N GLU A 70 1.08 10.03 -15.59
CA GLU A 70 2.15 10.97 -15.95
C GLU A 70 1.96 12.33 -15.28
N ARG A 71 0.71 12.79 -15.18
CA ARG A 71 0.38 14.06 -14.52
C ARG A 71 0.53 14.03 -13.00
N LEU A 72 0.53 12.85 -12.39
CA LEU A 72 0.69 12.71 -10.93
C LEU A 72 2.11 13.00 -10.45
N GLN A 73 3.10 13.06 -11.35
CA GLN A 73 4.51 13.30 -10.99
C GLN A 73 4.99 12.39 -9.84
N LEU A 74 4.66 11.11 -9.92
CA LEU A 74 4.96 10.13 -8.88
C LEU A 74 6.47 10.08 -8.62
N LYS A 75 6.82 10.07 -7.33
CA LYS A 75 8.19 9.85 -6.89
C LYS A 75 8.35 8.38 -6.50
N PRO A 76 9.38 7.67 -7.02
CA PRO A 76 9.64 6.31 -6.59
C PRO A 76 10.06 6.30 -5.12
N MET A 77 9.54 5.31 -4.38
CA MET A 77 9.98 5.04 -3.01
C MET A 77 10.98 3.89 -3.01
N ASP A 78 11.93 3.94 -2.09
CA ASP A 78 12.84 2.84 -1.86
C ASP A 78 12.06 1.59 -1.43
N ALA A 79 12.52 0.44 -1.92
CA ALA A 79 11.91 -0.84 -1.57
C ALA A 79 12.39 -1.30 -0.19
N ALA A 80 12.17 -0.47 0.82
CA ALA A 80 12.60 -0.68 2.20
C ALA A 80 11.60 -0.09 3.19
N THR A 81 11.66 -0.57 4.43
CA THR A 81 10.87 -0.10 5.57
C THR A 81 11.78 0.04 6.77
N ASP A 82 11.69 1.17 7.43
CA ASP A 82 12.38 1.42 8.69
C ASP A 82 11.44 1.15 9.87
N LEU A 83 11.89 0.29 10.77
CA LEU A 83 11.23 -0.01 12.03
C LEU A 83 11.89 0.80 13.12
N ILE A 84 11.16 1.70 13.73
CA ILE A 84 11.64 2.53 14.83
C ILE A 84 11.15 1.93 16.15
N ALA A 85 12.07 1.60 17.06
CA ALA A 85 11.73 1.19 18.42
C ALA A 85 11.48 2.45 19.26
N PRO A 86 10.23 2.75 19.70
CA PRO A 86 9.90 3.99 20.36
C PRO A 86 10.68 4.24 21.66
N SER A 87 11.02 3.16 22.39
CA SER A 87 11.73 3.22 23.68
C SER A 87 13.22 3.54 23.57
N THR A 88 13.87 3.18 22.46
CA THR A 88 15.32 3.30 22.30
C THR A 88 15.72 4.19 21.12
N GLY A 89 14.79 4.58 20.25
CA GLY A 89 15.08 5.28 19.01
C GLY A 89 15.84 4.41 17.98
N THR A 90 16.04 3.11 18.25
CA THR A 90 16.77 2.23 17.35
C THR A 90 16.03 2.04 16.06
N ILE A 91 16.69 2.26 14.94
CA ILE A 91 16.14 2.05 13.58
C ILE A 91 16.66 0.72 13.05
N LYS A 92 15.74 -0.11 12.56
CA LYS A 92 16.03 -1.36 11.88
C LYS A 92 15.45 -1.33 10.48
N THR A 93 16.29 -1.38 9.46
CA THR A 93 15.86 -1.37 8.06
C THR A 93 15.65 -2.79 7.56
N ILE A 94 14.51 -3.02 6.92
CA ILE A 94 14.17 -4.25 6.20
C ILE A 94 13.78 -3.85 4.78
N GLY A 95 14.47 -4.37 3.78
CA GLY A 95 14.24 -4.03 2.39
C GLY A 95 14.26 -5.23 1.46
N ASP A 96 14.03 -4.95 0.19
CA ASP A 96 14.16 -5.91 -0.91
C ASP A 96 15.51 -5.74 -1.61
N PRO A 97 16.51 -6.58 -1.30
CA PRO A 97 17.86 -6.42 -1.84
C PRO A 97 17.94 -6.55 -3.38
N LEU A 98 16.93 -7.14 -4.02
CA LEU A 98 16.89 -7.25 -5.48
C LEU A 98 16.44 -5.94 -6.15
N ARG A 99 15.79 -5.03 -5.42
CA ARG A 99 15.36 -3.70 -5.88
C ARG A 99 16.22 -2.59 -5.28
N ALA A 100 16.69 -2.77 -4.06
CA ALA A 100 17.54 -1.85 -3.32
C ALA A 100 18.73 -2.63 -2.72
N PRO A 101 19.84 -2.85 -3.46
CA PRO A 101 20.96 -3.69 -3.02
C PRO A 101 21.61 -3.24 -1.71
N SER A 102 21.57 -1.95 -1.42
CA SER A 102 22.07 -1.37 -0.15
C SER A 102 21.37 -1.92 1.09
N THR A 103 20.15 -2.48 0.93
CA THR A 103 19.36 -3.02 2.04
C THR A 103 19.71 -4.47 2.41
N LEU A 104 20.64 -5.13 1.69
CA LEU A 104 21.00 -6.54 1.92
C LEU A 104 21.47 -6.77 3.35
N PHE A 105 22.53 -6.07 3.75
CA PHE A 105 23.09 -6.22 5.09
C PHE A 105 22.14 -5.72 6.18
N PRO A 106 21.55 -4.52 6.08
CA PRO A 106 20.53 -4.09 7.03
C PRO A 106 19.40 -5.11 7.24
N THR A 107 18.89 -5.71 6.15
CA THR A 107 17.83 -6.73 6.23
C THR A 107 18.29 -7.98 6.97
N ILE A 108 19.50 -8.48 6.69
CA ILE A 108 20.05 -9.66 7.37
C ILE A 108 20.23 -9.38 8.87
N PHE A 109 20.74 -8.20 9.24
CA PHE A 109 20.92 -7.82 10.64
C PHE A 109 19.59 -7.61 11.37
N SER A 110 18.59 -7.06 10.71
CA SER A 110 17.30 -6.72 11.32
C SER A 110 16.35 -7.92 11.41
N ALA A 111 16.26 -8.72 10.35
CA ALA A 111 15.34 -9.86 10.24
C ALA A 111 15.99 -11.20 10.68
N GLY A 112 17.30 -11.27 10.67
CA GLY A 112 18.07 -12.52 10.76
C GLY A 112 18.10 -13.26 9.42
N ILE A 113 19.22 -13.98 9.18
CA ILE A 113 19.49 -14.63 7.89
C ILE A 113 18.39 -15.60 7.45
N TRP A 114 17.83 -16.36 8.38
CA TRP A 114 16.78 -17.34 8.05
C TRP A 114 15.48 -16.69 7.61
N ASN A 115 15.06 -15.58 8.25
CA ASN A 115 13.88 -14.84 7.82
C ASN A 115 14.14 -14.10 6.51
N ALA A 116 15.35 -13.56 6.30
CA ALA A 116 15.73 -12.94 5.04
C ALA A 116 15.65 -13.93 3.85
N LEU A 117 16.16 -15.17 4.03
CA LEU A 117 16.05 -16.23 3.02
C LEU A 117 14.60 -16.66 2.77
N ARG A 118 13.76 -16.72 3.82
CA ARG A 118 12.33 -17.02 3.68
C ARG A 118 11.59 -15.91 2.94
N MET A 119 11.89 -14.64 3.21
CA MET A 119 11.36 -13.50 2.47
C MET A 119 11.74 -13.57 0.99
N LEU A 120 13.00 -13.85 0.68
CA LEU A 120 13.45 -14.00 -0.69
C LEU A 120 12.71 -15.14 -1.40
N ARG A 121 12.59 -16.30 -0.74
CA ARG A 121 11.81 -17.44 -1.28
C ARG A 121 10.35 -17.07 -1.51
N TRP A 122 9.74 -16.37 -0.56
CA TRP A 122 8.36 -15.90 -0.66
C TRP A 122 8.20 -14.97 -1.87
N ARG A 123 9.07 -13.98 -2.00
CA ARG A 123 9.08 -13.06 -3.14
C ARG A 123 9.19 -13.78 -4.50
N LEU A 124 10.11 -14.75 -4.59
CA LEU A 124 10.31 -15.52 -5.82
C LEU A 124 9.08 -16.40 -6.14
N LYS A 125 8.41 -16.92 -5.11
CA LYS A 125 7.18 -17.70 -5.27
C LYS A 125 6.02 -16.81 -5.74
N THR A 126 5.79 -15.67 -5.08
CA THR A 126 4.67 -14.78 -5.39
C THR A 126 4.81 -14.07 -6.74
N ARG A 127 6.03 -13.86 -7.22
CA ARG A 127 6.28 -13.25 -8.54
C ARG A 127 5.70 -14.06 -9.72
N LYS A 128 5.45 -15.34 -9.52
CA LYS A 128 4.93 -16.25 -10.56
C LYS A 128 3.40 -16.37 -10.56
N HIS A 129 2.73 -15.79 -9.56
CA HIS A 129 1.27 -15.87 -9.48
C HIS A 129 0.63 -14.79 -10.34
N ASP A 130 -0.29 -15.22 -11.19
CA ASP A 130 -1.22 -14.33 -11.88
C ASP A 130 -2.20 -13.75 -10.87
N LEU A 131 -2.64 -12.52 -11.11
CA LEU A 131 -3.62 -11.83 -10.25
C LEU A 131 -4.94 -12.61 -10.16
N GLU A 132 -5.41 -13.18 -11.26
CA GLU A 132 -6.64 -13.98 -11.30
C GLU A 132 -6.50 -15.25 -10.42
N ALA A 133 -5.39 -15.97 -10.57
CA ALA A 133 -5.11 -17.13 -9.73
C ALA A 133 -4.97 -16.78 -8.24
N ALA A 134 -4.51 -15.57 -7.91
CA ALA A 134 -4.42 -15.10 -6.54
C ALA A 134 -5.79 -14.75 -5.95
N MET A 135 -6.73 -14.27 -6.77
CA MET A 135 -8.10 -13.96 -6.33
C MET A 135 -8.95 -15.22 -6.10
N ASP A 136 -8.68 -16.28 -6.86
CA ASP A 136 -9.36 -17.59 -6.73
C ASP A 136 -8.75 -18.46 -5.62
N ALA A 137 -7.60 -18.09 -5.09
CA ALA A 137 -6.96 -18.85 -4.03
C ALA A 137 -7.78 -18.77 -2.74
N SER A 138 -7.89 -19.90 -2.04
CA SER A 138 -8.55 -19.97 -0.73
C SER A 138 -7.89 -18.98 0.23
N SER A 139 -8.69 -18.11 0.85
CA SER A 139 -8.22 -17.18 1.87
C SER A 139 -7.80 -17.92 3.13
N LEU A 140 -6.54 -17.78 3.51
CA LEU A 140 -6.03 -18.24 4.81
C LEU A 140 -5.85 -17.02 5.72
N PRO A 141 -6.10 -17.15 7.03
CA PRO A 141 -5.68 -16.13 7.99
C PRO A 141 -4.18 -15.84 7.86
N LEU A 142 -3.78 -14.56 7.97
CA LEU A 142 -2.39 -14.14 7.77
C LEU A 142 -1.40 -14.87 8.67
N ASP A 143 -1.76 -15.09 9.93
CA ASP A 143 -0.90 -15.79 10.89
C ASP A 143 -0.66 -17.24 10.47
N THR A 144 -1.72 -17.94 10.01
CA THR A 144 -1.61 -19.31 9.47
C THR A 144 -0.72 -19.34 8.24
N TYR A 145 -0.86 -18.32 7.37
CA TYR A 145 -0.02 -18.20 6.20
C TYR A 145 1.46 -17.97 6.55
N PHE A 146 1.75 -17.05 7.50
CA PHE A 146 3.12 -16.78 7.95
C PHE A 146 3.74 -17.98 8.66
N ASP A 147 2.95 -18.76 9.40
CA ASP A 147 3.41 -20.01 10.01
C ASP A 147 3.77 -21.07 8.97
N SER A 148 2.95 -21.19 7.92
CA SER A 148 3.25 -22.08 6.79
C SER A 148 4.57 -21.74 6.08
N MET A 149 4.94 -20.46 6.07
CA MET A 149 6.21 -19.96 5.55
C MET A 149 7.37 -20.10 6.54
N ARG A 150 7.09 -20.57 7.76
CA ARG A 150 8.07 -20.81 8.85
C ARG A 150 8.79 -19.55 9.32
N PHE A 151 8.17 -18.36 9.19
CA PHE A 151 8.73 -17.16 9.79
C PHE A 151 8.76 -17.27 11.32
N SER A 152 9.83 -16.77 11.96
CA SER A 152 9.90 -16.77 13.41
C SER A 152 8.79 -15.91 14.03
N LYS A 153 8.24 -16.31 15.18
CA LYS A 153 7.18 -15.55 15.85
C LYS A 153 7.60 -14.11 16.19
N SER A 154 8.84 -13.92 16.59
CA SER A 154 9.40 -12.59 16.84
C SER A 154 9.38 -11.72 15.59
N PHE A 155 9.75 -12.26 14.43
CA PHE A 155 9.73 -11.53 13.16
C PHE A 155 8.30 -11.25 12.69
N GLN A 156 7.39 -12.19 12.89
CA GLN A 156 5.97 -11.97 12.61
C GLN A 156 5.41 -10.80 13.43
N SER A 157 5.60 -10.80 14.75
CA SER A 157 5.04 -9.77 15.64
C SER A 157 5.72 -8.41 15.50
N SER A 158 7.03 -8.37 15.21
CA SER A 158 7.77 -7.11 15.13
C SER A 158 7.73 -6.45 13.75
N PHE A 159 7.47 -7.19 12.69
CA PHE A 159 7.51 -6.68 11.32
C PHE A 159 6.27 -7.03 10.50
N LEU A 160 5.98 -8.32 10.29
CA LEU A 160 4.95 -8.73 9.33
C LEU A 160 3.56 -8.28 9.75
N GLN A 161 3.17 -8.55 11.00
CA GLN A 161 1.84 -8.17 11.51
C GLN A 161 1.63 -6.64 11.49
N PRO A 162 2.53 -5.80 12.01
CA PRO A 162 2.39 -4.35 11.91
C PRO A 162 2.32 -3.83 10.48
N LEU A 163 3.13 -4.39 9.57
CA LEU A 163 3.14 -3.99 8.16
C LEU A 163 1.79 -4.26 7.50
N PHE A 164 1.24 -5.46 7.66
CA PHE A 164 -0.04 -5.82 7.04
C PHE A 164 -1.23 -5.16 7.74
N ALA A 165 -1.21 -4.98 9.05
CA ALA A 165 -2.25 -4.23 9.77
C ALA A 165 -2.32 -2.75 9.36
N GLY A 166 -1.22 -2.17 8.87
CA GLY A 166 -1.20 -0.81 8.33
C GLY A 166 -1.75 -0.69 6.90
N ILE A 167 -1.89 -1.82 6.19
CA ILE A 167 -2.35 -1.86 4.79
C ILE A 167 -3.84 -2.24 4.71
N THR A 168 -4.33 -3.03 5.67
CA THR A 168 -5.72 -3.51 5.76
C THR A 168 -6.57 -2.63 6.68
#